data_9f3a7363b74b6e885c03f078a79e3ee7
#
_entry.id   9f3a7363b74b6e885c03f078a79e3ee7
#
_cell.length_a   1.000
_cell.length_b   1.000
_cell.length_c   1.000
_cell.angle_alpha   90.00
_cell.angle_beta   90.00
_cell.angle_gamma   90.00
#
_symmetry.space_group_name_H-M   'P 1'
#
loop_
_entity.id
_entity.type
_entity.pdbx_description
1 polymer ?
#
loop_
_entity_poly.entity_id
_entity_poly.type
_entity_poly.pdbx_seq_one_letter_code
_entity_poly.pdbx_strand_id
1 'polypeptide(L)'
;MKNKVCFCVLLFVIYALFISCVKKSEEKIIFDNSQPLALAPDVEWAVVVEPYAVFKETDEWGASTAGHCRKGEILQVMGKAVDSNKENWYYFEGGWLPQSCVSVFSNRYKAETVSKGLLSSEN
;
A
#
# COMPACT_ATOMS: atom_id res chain seq x y z
N MET A 1 63.30 7.20 15.75
CA MET A 1 62.37 8.27 15.37
C MET A 1 61.57 7.98 14.11
N LYS A 2 62.13 7.26 13.13
CA LYS A 2 61.39 6.93 11.89
C LYS A 2 60.15 5.99 12.11
N ASN A 3 60.17 5.16 13.14
CA ASN A 3 59.08 4.20 13.38
C ASN A 3 57.81 4.83 13.99
N LYS A 4 57.93 5.95 14.69
CA LYS A 4 56.77 6.66 15.28
C LYS A 4 56.01 7.47 14.22
N VAL A 5 56.72 8.06 13.26
CA VAL A 5 56.12 8.80 12.15
C VAL A 5 55.36 7.84 11.22
N CYS A 6 55.95 6.68 10.93
CA CYS A 6 55.34 5.66 10.09
C CYS A 6 54.05 5.08 10.74
N PHE A 7 54.06 4.92 12.06
CA PHE A 7 52.90 4.47 12.81
C PHE A 7 51.76 5.51 12.83
N CYS A 8 52.05 6.79 12.98
CA CYS A 8 51.08 7.87 12.92
C CYS A 8 50.47 8.01 11.51
N VAL A 9 51.25 7.85 10.47
CA VAL A 9 50.78 7.89 9.08
C VAL A 9 49.86 6.69 8.79
N LEU A 10 50.21 5.50 9.30
CA LEU A 10 49.43 4.31 9.13
C LEU A 10 48.06 4.45 9.85
N LEU A 11 48.02 4.99 11.07
CA LEU A 11 46.81 5.29 11.79
C LEU A 11 45.95 6.32 11.08
N PHE A 12 46.53 7.32 10.47
CA PHE A 12 45.82 8.36 9.74
C PHE A 12 45.16 7.80 8.46
N VAL A 13 45.84 6.91 7.77
CA VAL A 13 45.32 6.22 6.58
C VAL A 13 44.14 5.28 6.94
N ILE A 14 44.27 4.56 8.07
CA ILE A 14 43.18 3.69 8.56
C ILE A 14 41.98 4.54 8.95
N TYR A 15 42.20 5.69 9.59
CA TYR A 15 41.11 6.60 9.97
C TYR A 15 40.39 7.21 8.78
N ALA A 16 41.13 7.53 7.70
CA ALA A 16 40.56 8.04 6.45
C ALA A 16 39.69 6.99 5.72
N LEU A 17 39.96 5.71 5.87
CA LEU A 17 39.18 4.63 5.29
C LEU A 17 37.84 4.43 6.00
N PHE A 18 37.69 4.83 7.25
CA PHE A 18 36.42 4.76 8.00
C PHE A 18 35.45 5.92 7.70
N ILE A 19 35.93 7.00 7.05
CA ILE A 19 35.09 8.15 6.69
C ILE A 19 34.32 7.91 5.35
N SER A 20 34.55 6.76 4.71
CA SER A 20 33.72 6.34 3.60
C SER A 20 32.37 5.83 4.12
N CYS A 21 31.67 6.66 4.90
CA CYS A 21 30.24 6.53 5.03
C CYS A 21 29.66 6.79 3.65
N VAL A 22 29.36 5.70 2.95
CA VAL A 22 28.44 5.72 1.82
C VAL A 22 27.16 6.36 2.36
N LYS A 23 26.95 7.62 2.06
CA LYS A 23 25.60 8.18 2.12
C LYS A 23 24.80 7.32 1.17
N LYS A 24 24.08 6.35 1.73
CA LYS A 24 22.98 5.70 1.03
C LYS A 24 22.07 6.87 0.66
N SER A 25 22.14 7.33 -0.57
CA SER A 25 21.15 8.24 -1.10
C SER A 25 19.84 7.47 -0.97
N GLU A 26 19.00 7.89 -0.06
CA GLU A 26 17.60 7.51 -0.10
C GLU A 26 17.12 8.04 -1.45
N GLU A 27 17.10 7.16 -2.41
CA GLU A 27 16.48 7.40 -3.68
C GLU A 27 14.99 7.60 -3.35
N LYS A 28 14.64 8.88 -3.13
CA LYS A 28 13.26 9.29 -2.95
C LYS A 28 12.58 8.92 -4.24
N ILE A 29 11.89 7.79 -4.24
CA ILE A 29 11.04 7.37 -5.35
C ILE A 29 9.97 8.45 -5.47
N ILE A 30 10.22 9.40 -6.33
CA ILE A 30 9.19 10.35 -6.76
C ILE A 30 8.28 9.53 -7.65
N PHE A 31 7.14 9.13 -7.12
CA PHE A 31 6.09 8.56 -7.95
C PHE A 31 5.71 9.61 -8.98
N ASP A 32 6.05 9.32 -10.22
CA ASP A 32 5.58 10.10 -11.34
C ASP A 32 4.07 9.88 -11.46
N ASN A 33 3.30 10.84 -10.94
CA ASN A 33 1.84 10.81 -11.00
C ASN A 33 1.29 10.87 -12.45
N SER A 34 2.17 10.99 -13.44
CA SER A 34 1.78 10.94 -14.85
C SER A 34 1.52 9.53 -15.35
N GLN A 35 1.98 8.50 -14.65
CA GLN A 35 1.69 7.10 -14.95
C GLN A 35 0.47 6.64 -14.16
N PRO A 36 -0.53 6.03 -14.81
CA PRO A 36 -1.69 5.53 -14.07
C PRO A 36 -1.24 4.43 -13.08
N LEU A 37 -1.58 4.60 -11.81
CA LEU A 37 -1.36 3.61 -10.74
C LEU A 37 -1.99 2.23 -11.05
N ALA A 38 -2.72 2.13 -12.15
CA ALA A 38 -3.43 0.93 -12.58
C ALA A 38 -2.57 -0.34 -12.67
N LEU A 39 -1.28 -0.19 -12.95
CA LEU A 39 -0.32 -1.28 -13.10
C LEU A 39 0.80 -1.25 -12.05
N ALA A 40 0.72 -0.41 -11.04
CA ALA A 40 1.72 -0.39 -9.97
C ALA A 40 1.74 -1.76 -9.25
N PRO A 41 2.91 -2.42 -9.12
CA PRO A 41 2.98 -3.82 -8.67
C PRO A 41 2.51 -4.01 -7.21
N ASP A 42 2.59 -2.97 -6.38
CA ASP A 42 2.23 -3.04 -4.96
C ASP A 42 0.85 -2.42 -4.66
N VAL A 43 0.10 -2.05 -5.69
CA VAL A 43 -1.23 -1.46 -5.53
C VAL A 43 -2.30 -2.49 -5.88
N GLU A 44 -3.19 -2.74 -4.94
CA GLU A 44 -4.36 -3.60 -5.13
C GLU A 44 -5.62 -2.76 -5.31
N TRP A 45 -6.56 -3.31 -6.05
CA TRP A 45 -7.83 -2.69 -6.38
C TRP A 45 -8.97 -3.59 -5.95
N ALA A 46 -9.96 -3.03 -5.31
CA ALA A 46 -11.14 -3.75 -4.86
C ALA A 46 -12.37 -3.34 -5.68
N VAL A 47 -13.23 -4.31 -5.94
CA VAL A 47 -14.57 -4.10 -6.51
C VAL A 47 -15.60 -4.43 -5.45
N VAL A 48 -16.53 -3.54 -5.21
CA VAL A 48 -17.64 -3.78 -4.30
C VAL A 48 -18.61 -4.79 -4.92
N VAL A 49 -18.83 -5.90 -4.26
CA VAL A 49 -19.67 -7.01 -4.74
C VAL A 49 -21.07 -7.01 -4.11
N GLU A 50 -21.23 -6.40 -2.94
CA GLU A 50 -22.53 -6.24 -2.29
C GLU A 50 -23.33 -5.10 -2.93
N PRO A 51 -24.65 -5.22 -3.04
CA PRO A 51 -25.51 -4.17 -3.60
C PRO A 51 -25.34 -2.82 -2.89
N TYR A 52 -25.08 -2.87 -1.59
CA TYR A 52 -24.86 -1.73 -0.73
C TYR A 52 -23.89 -2.11 0.39
N ALA A 53 -22.82 -1.36 0.52
CA ALA A 53 -21.84 -1.55 1.59
C ALA A 53 -21.61 -0.27 2.38
N VAL A 54 -21.30 -0.41 3.65
CA VAL A 54 -21.09 0.69 4.59
C VAL A 54 -19.64 0.74 5.00
N PHE A 55 -18.97 1.85 4.74
CA PHE A 55 -17.64 2.11 5.28
C PHE A 55 -17.71 2.30 6.79
N LYS A 56 -16.81 1.67 7.50
CA LYS A 56 -16.64 1.83 8.95
C LYS A 56 -15.42 2.71 9.25
N GLU A 57 -15.46 3.41 10.37
CA GLU A 57 -14.34 4.25 10.81
C GLU A 57 -13.14 3.42 11.28
N THR A 58 -13.39 2.21 11.77
CA THR A 58 -12.39 1.23 12.17
C THR A 58 -12.70 -0.14 11.59
N ASP A 59 -11.74 -1.06 11.69
CA ASP A 59 -11.84 -2.46 11.23
C ASP A 59 -12.70 -3.34 12.16
N GLU A 60 -13.86 -2.84 12.56
CA GLU A 60 -14.80 -3.54 13.43
C GLU A 60 -16.25 -3.35 12.96
N TRP A 61 -17.06 -4.40 13.07
CA TRP A 61 -18.48 -4.35 12.72
C TRP A 61 -19.28 -3.34 13.55
N GLY A 62 -18.92 -3.18 14.81
CA GLY A 62 -19.56 -2.23 15.73
C GLY A 62 -19.12 -0.77 15.57
N ALA A 63 -18.16 -0.48 14.70
CA ALA A 63 -17.66 0.87 14.47
C ALA A 63 -18.71 1.77 13.83
N SER A 64 -18.54 3.07 14.02
CA SER A 64 -19.38 4.10 13.41
C SER A 64 -19.28 4.09 11.89
N THR A 65 -20.35 4.49 11.22
CA THR A 65 -20.39 4.61 9.76
C THR A 65 -19.63 5.83 9.28
N ALA A 66 -18.69 5.62 8.36
CA ALA A 66 -17.90 6.68 7.73
C ALA A 66 -18.46 7.10 6.36
N GLY A 67 -19.19 6.21 5.68
CA GLY A 67 -19.74 6.46 4.36
C GLY A 67 -20.39 5.22 3.76
N HIS A 68 -20.70 5.30 2.48
CA HIS A 68 -21.39 4.23 1.75
C HIS A 68 -20.77 4.01 0.38
N CYS A 69 -20.89 2.79 -0.14
CA CYS A 69 -20.57 2.46 -1.51
C CYS A 69 -21.56 1.44 -2.09
N ARG A 70 -21.57 1.32 -3.39
CA ARG A 70 -22.49 0.45 -4.13
C ARG A 70 -21.74 -0.58 -4.96
N LYS A 71 -22.42 -1.63 -5.33
CA LYS A 71 -21.93 -2.67 -6.22
C LYS A 71 -21.31 -2.11 -7.50
N GLY A 72 -20.15 -2.63 -7.84
CA GLY A 72 -19.41 -2.22 -9.04
C GLY A 72 -18.46 -1.05 -8.83
N GLU A 73 -18.48 -0.38 -7.69
CA GLU A 73 -17.49 0.66 -7.40
C GLU A 73 -16.08 0.05 -7.28
N ILE A 74 -15.10 0.73 -7.86
CA ILE A 74 -13.70 0.34 -7.85
C ILE A 74 -12.95 1.23 -6.89
N LEU A 75 -12.27 0.63 -5.94
CA LEU A 75 -11.60 1.31 -4.85
C LEU A 75 -10.14 0.86 -4.75
N GLN A 76 -9.24 1.80 -4.54
CA GLN A 76 -7.84 1.49 -4.26
C GLN A 76 -7.68 1.02 -2.82
N VAL A 77 -7.06 -0.14 -2.62
CA VAL A 77 -6.72 -0.65 -1.29
C VAL A 77 -5.55 0.16 -0.73
N MET A 78 -5.76 0.81 0.39
CA MET A 78 -4.76 1.64 1.07
C MET A 78 -4.18 0.99 2.32
N GLY A 79 -4.84 -0.03 2.85
CA GLY A 79 -4.38 -0.75 4.02
C GLY A 79 -5.17 -2.04 4.25
N LYS A 80 -4.66 -2.88 5.13
CA LYS A 80 -5.25 -4.17 5.52
C LYS A 80 -5.14 -4.35 7.02
N ALA A 81 -6.14 -4.96 7.61
CA ALA A 81 -6.14 -5.37 9.01
C ALA A 81 -6.90 -6.68 9.19
N VAL A 82 -6.68 -7.32 10.32
CA VAL A 82 -7.42 -8.51 10.76
C VAL A 82 -8.06 -8.19 12.10
N ASP A 83 -9.37 -8.36 12.21
CA ASP A 83 -10.08 -8.09 13.44
C ASP A 83 -9.93 -9.21 14.49
N SER A 84 -10.55 -9.04 15.65
CA SER A 84 -10.54 -10.04 16.74
C SER A 84 -11.20 -11.37 16.35
N ASN A 85 -12.07 -11.38 15.35
CA ASN A 85 -12.73 -12.57 14.80
C ASN A 85 -11.95 -13.23 13.67
N LYS A 86 -10.71 -12.76 13.40
CA LYS A 86 -9.84 -13.21 12.30
C LYS A 86 -10.42 -12.93 10.91
N GLU A 87 -11.31 -11.97 10.79
CA GLU A 87 -11.83 -11.48 9.52
C GLU A 87 -10.88 -10.42 8.95
N ASN A 88 -10.62 -10.49 7.64
CA ASN A 88 -9.81 -9.51 6.95
C ASN A 88 -10.64 -8.26 6.63
N TRP A 89 -10.03 -7.10 6.86
CA TRP A 89 -10.58 -5.79 6.54
C TRP A 89 -9.64 -5.03 5.62
N TYR A 90 -10.21 -4.25 4.74
CA TYR A 90 -9.46 -3.39 3.82
C TYR A 90 -9.78 -1.94 4.09
N TYR A 91 -8.73 -1.12 4.09
CA TYR A 91 -8.86 0.32 4.22
C TYR A 91 -8.87 0.99 2.86
N PHE A 92 -9.83 1.89 2.67
CA PHE A 92 -10.02 2.71 1.48
C PHE A 92 -10.11 4.18 1.89
N GLU A 93 -10.07 5.09 0.93
CA GLU A 93 -10.23 6.52 1.21
C GLU A 93 -11.52 6.84 1.99
N GLY A 94 -12.60 6.13 1.71
CA GLY A 94 -13.88 6.29 2.41
C GLY A 94 -13.99 5.63 3.78
N GLY A 95 -13.05 4.77 4.15
CA GLY A 95 -13.05 4.02 5.41
C GLY A 95 -12.75 2.53 5.24
N TRP A 96 -13.17 1.73 6.20
CA TRP A 96 -12.93 0.30 6.25
C TRP A 96 -14.10 -0.52 5.73
N LEU A 97 -13.79 -1.55 4.93
CA LEU A 97 -14.77 -2.57 4.50
C LEU A 97 -14.27 -3.97 4.85
N PRO A 98 -15.15 -4.88 5.29
CA PRO A 98 -14.80 -6.27 5.49
C PRO A 98 -14.60 -6.98 4.15
N GLN A 99 -13.81 -8.03 4.15
CA GLN A 99 -13.51 -8.85 2.97
C GLN A 99 -14.76 -9.36 2.26
N SER A 100 -15.85 -9.62 3.00
CA SER A 100 -17.12 -10.11 2.45
C SER A 100 -17.80 -9.14 1.47
N CYS A 101 -17.49 -7.85 1.57
CA CYS A 101 -18.10 -6.81 0.73
C CYS A 101 -17.36 -6.55 -0.59
N VAL A 102 -16.14 -7.05 -0.73
CA VAL A 102 -15.25 -6.71 -1.86
C VAL A 102 -14.53 -7.92 -2.43
N SER A 103 -14.14 -7.80 -3.70
CA SER A 103 -13.16 -8.68 -4.34
C SER A 103 -11.93 -7.88 -4.71
N VAL A 104 -10.74 -8.38 -4.36
CA VAL A 104 -9.47 -7.67 -4.52
C VAL A 104 -8.67 -8.24 -5.68
N PHE A 105 -8.10 -7.36 -6.49
CA PHE A 105 -7.33 -7.67 -7.69
C PHE A 105 -5.98 -6.95 -7.69
N SER A 106 -5.00 -7.57 -8.33
CA SER A 106 -3.64 -7.05 -8.42
C SER A 106 -3.48 -5.86 -9.37
N ASN A 107 -4.46 -5.61 -10.23
CA ASN A 107 -4.46 -4.44 -11.09
C ASN A 107 -5.88 -3.92 -11.35
N ARG A 108 -5.95 -2.65 -11.73
CA ARG A 108 -7.21 -1.95 -11.96
C ARG A 108 -8.00 -2.51 -13.14
N TYR A 109 -7.34 -2.97 -14.21
CA TYR A 109 -8.03 -3.48 -15.40
C TYR A 109 -8.84 -4.74 -15.13
N LYS A 110 -8.31 -5.63 -14.27
CA LYS A 110 -9.06 -6.79 -13.79
C LYS A 110 -10.28 -6.37 -12.98
N ALA A 111 -10.11 -5.39 -12.09
CA ALA A 111 -11.20 -4.83 -11.32
C ALA A 111 -12.28 -4.22 -12.22
N GLU A 112 -11.92 -3.45 -13.22
CA GLU A 112 -12.84 -2.88 -14.20
C GLU A 112 -13.63 -3.94 -14.98
N THR A 113 -12.97 -5.01 -15.39
CA THR A 113 -13.63 -6.12 -16.10
C THR A 113 -14.68 -6.79 -15.23
N VAL A 114 -14.34 -7.06 -13.96
CA VAL A 114 -15.28 -7.66 -13.00
C VAL A 114 -16.44 -6.70 -12.67
N SER A 115 -16.14 -5.42 -12.47
CA SER A 115 -17.15 -4.39 -12.23
C SER A 115 -18.18 -4.34 -13.35
N LYS A 116 -17.72 -4.30 -14.60
CA LYS A 116 -18.60 -4.32 -15.78
C LYS A 116 -19.47 -5.58 -15.84
N GLY A 117 -18.90 -6.73 -15.50
CA GLY A 117 -19.63 -7.99 -15.43
C GLY A 117 -20.74 -7.99 -14.36
N LEU A 118 -20.43 -7.44 -13.18
CA LEU A 118 -21.41 -7.33 -12.08
C LEU A 118 -22.58 -6.40 -12.43
N LEU A 119 -22.28 -5.26 -13.05
CA LEU A 119 -23.30 -4.28 -13.44
C LEU A 119 -24.17 -4.77 -14.61
N SER A 120 -23.61 -5.54 -15.53
CA SER A 120 -24.36 -6.10 -16.67
C SER A 120 -25.26 -7.27 -16.26
N SER A 121 -24.97 -7.98 -15.18
CA SER A 121 -25.80 -9.10 -14.71
C SER A 121 -27.08 -8.66 -14.01
N GLU A 122 -27.22 -7.37 -13.69
CA GLU A 122 -28.43 -6.81 -13.06
C GLU A 122 -29.49 -6.35 -14.09
N ASN A 123 -29.15 -6.36 -15.36
CA ASN A 123 -30.06 -6.09 -16.47
C ASN A 123 -30.57 -7.44 -17.04
#